data_476a54dbaad4aed201d3a5a2265de023
#
_entry.id   476a54dbaad4aed201d3a5a2265de023
#
_cell.length_a   1.000
_cell.length_b   1.000
_cell.length_c   1.000
_cell.angle_alpha   90.00
_cell.angle_beta   90.00
_cell.angle_gamma   90.00
#
_symmetry.space_group_name_H-M   'P 1'
#
loop_
_entity.id
_entity.type
_entity.pdbx_description
1 polymer ?
#
loop_
_entity_poly.entity_id
_entity_poly.type
_entity_poly.pdbx_seq_one_letter_code
_entity_poly.pdbx_strand_id
1 'polypeptide(L)'
;EKDGRKALAHFLPYQKQGFIDLFTFMDGLPVTVRLLDPPLHEFLPHTDAEMQELADKMGMTLEQVKNRAEKLHELNPMLGHRGCRLAVTYPEICEMQTRAILEAALECEARGIKVSPEIEVPMVGSKKELDICKNIIDTTAQQIFAEKGKKIDYLVGTMIELPRAALQAENIAESAGFFGFGTNDLTQTTLGMSRDDTGAILDCYRAKGIYVADPFATIDVEGVGKLVKRACVRGRMTNPDLHLGVCGEHGGDPASIEFFNSCGLDYVSCSPFRVPVARLAAAQAAVKQKGQPKAVDAAKEGCCCKKAC
;
A
#
# COMPACT_ATOMS: atom_id res chain seq x y z
N GLU A 1 12.75 -23.11 5.11
CA GLU A 1 11.60 -23.09 4.18
C GLU A 1 10.45 -23.99 4.66
N LYS A 2 10.67 -25.29 4.90
CA LYS A 2 9.59 -26.21 5.37
C LYS A 2 8.96 -25.79 6.71
N ASP A 3 9.75 -25.28 7.65
CA ASP A 3 9.25 -24.88 8.97
C ASP A 3 8.53 -23.53 8.92
N GLY A 4 8.96 -22.62 8.05
CA GLY A 4 8.27 -21.35 7.80
C GLY A 4 6.85 -21.56 7.24
N ARG A 5 6.67 -22.44 6.26
CA ARG A 5 5.35 -22.77 5.70
C ARG A 5 4.40 -23.39 6.73
N LYS A 6 4.91 -24.22 7.65
CA LYS A 6 4.11 -24.77 8.75
C LYS A 6 3.65 -23.67 9.72
N ALA A 7 4.55 -22.75 10.09
CA ALA A 7 4.21 -21.62 10.94
C ALA A 7 3.15 -20.73 10.28
N LEU A 8 3.31 -20.39 8.99
CA LEU A 8 2.32 -19.62 8.24
C LEU A 8 0.96 -20.30 8.14
N ALA A 9 0.91 -21.64 8.06
CA ALA A 9 -0.35 -22.38 8.06
C ALA A 9 -1.16 -22.20 9.37
N HIS A 10 -0.51 -21.90 10.49
CA HIS A 10 -1.21 -21.56 11.74
C HIS A 10 -1.80 -20.15 11.71
N PHE A 11 -1.21 -19.20 10.96
CA PHE A 11 -1.72 -17.85 10.81
C PHE A 11 -2.88 -17.74 9.83
N LEU A 12 -2.90 -18.58 8.81
CA LEU A 12 -3.91 -18.54 7.75
C LEU A 12 -5.36 -18.49 8.27
N PRO A 13 -5.80 -19.33 9.22
CA PRO A 13 -7.19 -19.30 9.71
C PRO A 13 -7.56 -17.96 10.36
N TYR A 14 -6.64 -17.35 11.11
CA TYR A 14 -6.87 -16.10 11.79
C TYR A 14 -7.01 -14.94 10.79
N GLN A 15 -6.10 -14.84 9.83
CA GLN A 15 -6.18 -13.82 8.78
C GLN A 15 -7.43 -14.01 7.92
N LYS A 16 -7.73 -15.23 7.53
CA LYS A 16 -8.95 -15.56 6.78
C LYS A 16 -10.20 -15.11 7.51
N GLN A 17 -10.32 -15.38 8.82
CA GLN A 17 -11.49 -14.95 9.60
C GLN A 17 -11.60 -13.42 9.63
N GLY A 18 -10.51 -12.70 9.83
CA GLY A 18 -10.51 -11.23 9.79
C GLY A 18 -10.97 -10.67 8.44
N PHE A 19 -10.59 -11.31 7.34
CA PHE A 19 -11.07 -10.91 6.00
C PHE A 19 -12.54 -11.28 5.78
N ILE A 20 -13.03 -12.39 6.30
CA ILE A 20 -14.47 -12.74 6.26
C ILE A 20 -15.28 -11.63 6.95
N ASP A 21 -14.86 -11.22 8.14
CA ASP A 21 -15.55 -10.18 8.91
C ASP A 21 -15.54 -8.85 8.14
N LEU A 22 -14.38 -8.48 7.55
CA LEU A 22 -14.23 -7.27 6.77
C LEU A 22 -15.11 -7.29 5.50
N PHE A 23 -15.07 -8.35 4.70
CA PHE A 23 -15.90 -8.47 3.50
C PHE A 23 -17.40 -8.50 3.83
N THR A 24 -17.79 -9.11 4.95
CA THR A 24 -19.17 -9.09 5.42
C THR A 24 -19.62 -7.67 5.73
N PHE A 25 -18.77 -6.87 6.36
CA PHE A 25 -19.07 -5.48 6.67
C PHE A 25 -19.14 -4.58 5.42
N MET A 26 -18.33 -4.92 4.42
CA MET A 26 -18.16 -4.15 3.19
C MET A 26 -18.98 -4.70 2.01
N ASP A 27 -20.10 -5.38 2.29
CA ASP A 27 -20.95 -5.98 1.26
C ASP A 27 -21.23 -5.02 0.10
N GLY A 28 -20.86 -5.41 -1.12
CA GLY A 28 -21.02 -4.63 -2.34
C GLY A 28 -20.00 -3.50 -2.57
N LEU A 29 -19.04 -3.34 -1.65
CA LEU A 29 -17.98 -2.31 -1.75
C LEU A 29 -16.61 -2.93 -2.00
N PRO A 30 -15.69 -2.22 -2.68
CA PRO A 30 -14.32 -2.68 -2.84
C PRO A 30 -13.56 -2.66 -1.50
N VAL A 31 -12.69 -3.64 -1.33
CA VAL A 31 -11.81 -3.77 -0.16
C VAL A 31 -10.38 -3.91 -0.63
N THR A 32 -9.58 -2.88 -0.42
CA THR A 32 -8.15 -2.90 -0.71
C THR A 32 -7.39 -3.46 0.49
N VAL A 33 -6.72 -4.58 0.29
CA VAL A 33 -5.88 -5.25 1.28
C VAL A 33 -4.43 -5.05 0.91
N ARG A 34 -3.72 -4.25 1.70
CA ARG A 34 -2.26 -4.13 1.60
C ARG A 34 -1.61 -5.39 2.15
N LEU A 35 -0.72 -6.01 1.37
CA LEU A 35 0.10 -7.11 1.82
C LEU A 35 1.06 -6.68 2.93
N LEU A 36 1.65 -7.66 3.63
CA LEU A 36 2.54 -7.42 4.77
C LEU A 36 3.62 -6.39 4.40
N ASP A 37 3.61 -5.28 5.11
CA ASP A 37 4.51 -4.15 4.87
C ASP A 37 5.56 -3.94 5.96
N PRO A 38 5.25 -4.10 7.27
CA PRO A 38 6.26 -3.89 8.31
C PRO A 38 7.51 -4.75 8.10
N PRO A 39 8.71 -4.21 8.38
CA PRO A 39 9.95 -4.95 8.25
C PRO A 39 9.99 -6.12 9.24
N LEU A 40 10.69 -7.19 8.88
CA LEU A 40 10.90 -8.34 9.79
C LEU A 40 11.53 -7.94 11.12
N HIS A 41 12.31 -6.87 11.11
CA HIS A 41 12.91 -6.28 12.30
C HIS A 41 11.90 -6.00 13.43
N GLU A 42 10.69 -5.55 13.08
CA GLU A 42 9.62 -5.25 14.05
C GLU A 42 9.10 -6.49 14.81
N PHE A 43 9.31 -7.66 14.25
CA PHE A 43 8.86 -8.94 14.83
C PHE A 43 9.96 -9.69 15.57
N LEU A 44 11.17 -9.13 15.66
CA LEU A 44 12.27 -9.77 16.37
C LEU A 44 12.13 -9.59 17.87
N PRO A 45 12.52 -10.60 18.68
CA PRO A 45 12.63 -10.41 20.11
C PRO A 45 13.77 -9.44 20.42
N HIS A 46 13.54 -8.49 21.33
CA HIS A 46 14.49 -7.43 21.67
C HIS A 46 15.23 -7.68 22.97
N THR A 47 14.66 -8.48 23.86
CA THR A 47 15.25 -8.78 25.17
C THR A 47 15.73 -10.23 25.25
N ASP A 48 16.73 -10.47 26.10
CA ASP A 48 17.21 -11.84 26.37
C ASP A 48 16.10 -12.75 26.90
N ALA A 49 15.16 -12.22 27.64
CA ALA A 49 14.01 -12.98 28.16
C ALA A 49 13.08 -13.42 27.04
N GLU A 50 12.72 -12.52 26.10
CA GLU A 50 11.92 -12.85 24.93
C GLU A 50 12.64 -13.85 24.01
N MET A 51 13.96 -13.70 23.84
CA MET A 51 14.77 -14.64 23.06
C MET A 51 14.82 -16.02 23.69
N GLN A 52 14.89 -16.10 25.03
CA GLN A 52 14.85 -17.39 25.75
C GLN A 52 13.47 -18.03 25.62
N GLU A 53 12.38 -17.27 25.81
CA GLU A 53 11.02 -17.78 25.66
C GLU A 53 10.78 -18.32 24.23
N LEU A 54 11.27 -17.60 23.22
CA LEU A 54 11.19 -18.04 21.84
C LEU A 54 12.02 -19.31 21.59
N ALA A 55 13.24 -19.37 22.13
CA ALA A 55 14.10 -20.54 22.04
C ALA A 55 13.43 -21.79 22.63
N ASP A 56 12.84 -21.67 23.82
CA ASP A 56 12.12 -22.76 24.50
C ASP A 56 10.93 -23.24 23.67
N LYS A 57 10.12 -22.31 23.12
CA LYS A 57 8.97 -22.64 22.25
C LYS A 57 9.37 -23.30 20.93
N MET A 58 10.52 -22.93 20.38
CA MET A 58 11.00 -23.47 19.10
C MET A 58 11.89 -24.72 19.26
N GLY A 59 12.25 -25.11 20.48
CA GLY A 59 13.22 -26.18 20.73
C GLY A 59 14.63 -25.84 20.21
N MET A 60 14.99 -24.57 20.24
CA MET A 60 16.30 -24.05 19.83
C MET A 60 17.11 -23.60 21.05
N THR A 61 18.41 -23.39 20.87
CA THR A 61 19.23 -22.76 21.91
C THR A 61 19.07 -21.24 21.87
N LEU A 62 19.23 -20.57 23.02
CA LEU A 62 19.26 -19.10 23.09
C LEU A 62 20.26 -18.50 22.13
N GLU A 63 21.45 -19.11 22.01
CA GLU A 63 22.51 -18.65 21.10
C GLU A 63 22.07 -18.71 19.63
N GLN A 64 21.34 -19.75 19.22
CA GLN A 64 20.81 -19.86 17.88
C GLN A 64 19.78 -18.76 17.59
N VAL A 65 18.91 -18.44 18.56
CA VAL A 65 17.92 -17.36 18.42
C VAL A 65 18.62 -16.01 18.35
N LYS A 66 19.61 -15.72 19.24
CA LYS A 66 20.41 -14.50 19.22
C LYS A 66 21.10 -14.30 17.87
N ASN A 67 21.83 -15.30 17.39
CA ASN A 67 22.51 -15.25 16.10
C ASN A 67 21.54 -15.02 14.93
N ARG A 68 20.31 -15.52 15.00
CA ARG A 68 19.30 -15.30 13.97
C ARG A 68 18.73 -13.89 14.05
N ALA A 69 18.44 -13.41 15.25
CA ALA A 69 17.97 -12.03 15.48
C ALA A 69 18.99 -11.00 14.99
N GLU A 70 20.28 -11.18 15.34
CA GLU A 70 21.34 -10.31 14.85
C GLU A 70 21.45 -10.25 13.32
N LYS A 71 21.29 -11.40 12.63
CA LYS A 71 21.33 -11.46 11.16
C LYS A 71 20.13 -10.77 10.48
N LEU A 72 19.01 -10.65 11.19
CA LEU A 72 17.80 -10.01 10.71
C LEU A 72 17.66 -8.58 11.20
N HIS A 73 18.52 -8.14 12.13
CA HIS A 73 18.54 -6.78 12.63
C HIS A 73 18.95 -5.80 11.52
N GLU A 74 18.19 -4.72 11.38
CA GLU A 74 18.43 -3.67 10.40
C GLU A 74 18.75 -2.35 11.09
N LEU A 75 19.72 -1.60 10.55
CA LEU A 75 20.06 -0.26 11.05
C LEU A 75 19.02 0.78 10.65
N ASN A 76 18.38 0.58 9.52
CA ASN A 76 17.28 1.42 9.02
C ASN A 76 16.14 0.55 8.49
N PRO A 77 15.27 0.02 9.37
CA PRO A 77 14.20 -0.88 8.99
C PRO A 77 13.19 -0.26 8.02
N MET A 78 12.97 1.06 8.10
CA MET A 78 12.01 1.78 7.23
C MET A 78 12.38 1.71 5.75
N LEU A 79 13.67 1.65 5.44
CA LEU A 79 14.20 1.50 4.08
C LEU A 79 14.74 0.09 3.81
N GLY A 80 14.47 -0.85 4.70
CA GLY A 80 15.04 -2.18 4.72
C GLY A 80 14.19 -3.27 4.06
N HIS A 81 14.18 -4.43 4.71
CA HIS A 81 13.56 -5.65 4.24
C HIS A 81 12.07 -5.70 4.60
N ARG A 82 11.26 -4.99 3.85
CA ARG A 82 9.81 -4.84 4.03
C ARG A 82 9.06 -4.85 2.70
N GLY A 83 7.73 -4.93 2.75
CA GLY A 83 6.85 -4.79 1.60
C GLY A 83 7.12 -5.83 0.50
N CYS A 84 7.18 -5.41 -0.75
CA CYS A 84 7.42 -6.30 -1.89
C CYS A 84 8.76 -7.04 -1.79
N ARG A 85 9.76 -6.49 -1.08
CA ARG A 85 11.05 -7.14 -0.87
C ARG A 85 10.90 -8.42 -0.06
N LEU A 86 9.98 -8.44 0.92
CA LEU A 86 9.60 -9.66 1.65
C LEU A 86 8.91 -10.67 0.72
N ALA A 87 7.96 -10.22 -0.10
CA ALA A 87 7.27 -11.10 -1.03
C ALA A 87 8.22 -11.74 -2.06
N VAL A 88 9.28 -11.02 -2.46
CA VAL A 88 10.30 -11.53 -3.39
C VAL A 88 11.23 -12.54 -2.71
N THR A 89 11.62 -12.32 -1.46
CA THR A 89 12.60 -13.15 -0.75
C THR A 89 11.96 -14.29 0.05
N TYR A 90 10.71 -14.12 0.47
CA TYR A 90 9.90 -15.11 1.19
C TYR A 90 8.51 -15.22 0.54
N PRO A 91 8.43 -15.79 -0.68
CA PRO A 91 7.19 -15.85 -1.46
C PRO A 91 6.04 -16.55 -0.73
N GLU A 92 6.36 -17.48 0.17
CA GLU A 92 5.38 -18.18 1.00
C GLU A 92 4.53 -17.26 1.87
N ILE A 93 5.03 -16.07 2.24
CA ILE A 93 4.25 -15.08 2.99
C ILE A 93 3.18 -14.49 2.08
N CYS A 94 3.54 -14.11 0.86
CA CYS A 94 2.62 -13.58 -0.15
C CYS A 94 1.57 -14.63 -0.55
N GLU A 95 1.99 -15.90 -0.74
CA GLU A 95 1.09 -17.01 -1.02
C GLU A 95 0.05 -17.18 0.11
N MET A 96 0.49 -17.19 1.36
CA MET A 96 -0.39 -17.36 2.52
C MET A 96 -1.40 -16.22 2.63
N GLN A 97 -0.97 -14.96 2.47
CA GLN A 97 -1.87 -13.82 2.54
C GLN A 97 -2.87 -13.81 1.38
N THR A 98 -2.42 -14.10 0.16
CA THR A 98 -3.30 -14.25 -1.01
C THR A 98 -4.35 -15.33 -0.78
N ARG A 99 -3.93 -16.48 -0.21
CA ARG A 99 -4.85 -17.56 0.14
C ARG A 99 -5.88 -17.11 1.18
N ALA A 100 -5.46 -16.42 2.23
CA ALA A 100 -6.37 -15.90 3.26
C ALA A 100 -7.43 -14.94 2.68
N ILE A 101 -7.01 -14.02 1.80
CA ILE A 101 -7.91 -13.04 1.17
C ILE A 101 -8.92 -13.73 0.25
N LEU A 102 -8.44 -14.56 -0.68
CA LEU A 102 -9.29 -15.15 -1.71
C LEU A 102 -10.19 -16.26 -1.19
N GLU A 103 -9.72 -17.07 -0.22
CA GLU A 103 -10.59 -18.05 0.42
C GLU A 103 -11.69 -17.39 1.28
N ALA A 104 -11.38 -16.27 1.95
CA ALA A 104 -12.38 -15.48 2.66
C ALA A 104 -13.42 -14.89 1.70
N ALA A 105 -12.96 -14.34 0.58
CA ALA A 105 -13.85 -13.77 -0.43
C ALA A 105 -14.79 -14.84 -1.05
N LEU A 106 -14.25 -16.02 -1.39
CA LEU A 106 -15.05 -17.14 -1.89
C LEU A 106 -16.09 -17.62 -0.88
N GLU A 107 -15.73 -17.66 0.40
CA GLU A 107 -16.65 -18.05 1.47
C GLU A 107 -17.75 -17.01 1.67
N CYS A 108 -17.43 -15.72 1.64
CA CYS A 108 -18.42 -14.64 1.70
C CYS A 108 -19.38 -14.68 0.51
N GLU A 109 -18.85 -14.88 -0.70
CA GLU A 109 -19.70 -15.00 -1.89
C GLU A 109 -20.63 -16.22 -1.83
N ALA A 110 -20.18 -17.34 -1.26
CA ALA A 110 -21.02 -18.51 -1.02
C ALA A 110 -22.17 -18.23 -0.02
N ARG A 111 -22.00 -17.23 0.83
CA ARG A 111 -23.03 -16.73 1.77
C ARG A 111 -23.93 -15.64 1.15
N GLY A 112 -23.73 -15.28 -0.12
CA GLY A 112 -24.49 -14.25 -0.84
C GLY A 112 -23.99 -12.83 -0.66
N ILE A 113 -22.81 -12.64 -0.05
CA ILE A 113 -22.15 -11.33 0.14
C ILE A 113 -21.42 -10.98 -1.15
N LYS A 114 -21.61 -9.78 -1.66
CA LYS A 114 -20.89 -9.28 -2.84
C LYS A 114 -19.50 -8.79 -2.43
N VAL A 115 -18.47 -9.43 -2.96
CA VAL A 115 -17.08 -9.11 -2.65
C VAL A 115 -16.37 -8.50 -3.85
N SER A 116 -15.49 -7.53 -3.58
CA SER A 116 -14.61 -6.93 -4.57
C SER A 116 -13.21 -6.77 -3.97
N PRO A 117 -12.41 -7.85 -3.90
CA PRO A 117 -11.10 -7.82 -3.29
C PRO A 117 -10.07 -7.14 -4.20
N GLU A 118 -9.31 -6.24 -3.63
CA GLU A 118 -8.17 -5.57 -4.23
C GLU A 118 -6.91 -5.89 -3.42
N ILE A 119 -5.89 -6.47 -4.05
CA ILE A 119 -4.64 -6.86 -3.39
C ILE A 119 -3.57 -5.84 -3.75
N GLU A 120 -3.08 -5.13 -2.74
CA GLU A 120 -2.11 -4.05 -2.90
C GLU A 120 -0.71 -4.49 -2.49
N VAL A 121 0.25 -4.36 -3.41
CA VAL A 121 1.67 -4.67 -3.16
C VAL A 121 2.40 -3.40 -2.70
N PRO A 122 2.89 -3.34 -1.44
CA PRO A 122 3.58 -2.17 -0.93
C PRO A 122 5.05 -2.09 -1.36
N MET A 123 5.67 -0.91 -1.26
CA MET A 123 7.09 -0.63 -1.46
C MET A 123 7.65 -0.95 -2.85
N VAL A 124 6.80 -1.02 -3.86
CA VAL A 124 7.22 -1.27 -5.25
C VAL A 124 7.99 -0.07 -5.79
N GLY A 125 9.19 -0.30 -6.28
CA GLY A 125 10.01 0.71 -6.96
C GLY A 125 10.14 0.49 -8.47
N SER A 126 9.73 -0.69 -8.98
CA SER A 126 9.84 -1.05 -10.39
C SER A 126 8.74 -1.99 -10.85
N LYS A 127 8.42 -1.96 -12.14
CA LYS A 127 7.49 -2.92 -12.76
C LYS A 127 7.87 -4.36 -12.48
N LYS A 128 9.16 -4.68 -12.53
CA LYS A 128 9.65 -6.05 -12.33
C LYS A 128 9.36 -6.60 -10.93
N GLU A 129 9.43 -5.76 -9.91
CA GLU A 129 9.03 -6.16 -8.55
C GLU A 129 7.53 -6.46 -8.49
N LEU A 130 6.70 -5.61 -9.09
CA LEU A 130 5.26 -5.85 -9.17
C LEU A 130 4.95 -7.12 -9.96
N ASP A 131 5.59 -7.34 -11.11
CA ASP A 131 5.39 -8.53 -11.94
C ASP A 131 5.69 -9.84 -11.17
N ILE A 132 6.76 -9.86 -10.36
CA ILE A 132 7.10 -11.01 -9.53
C ILE A 132 6.02 -11.26 -8.49
N CYS A 133 5.63 -10.23 -7.73
CA CYS A 133 4.60 -10.35 -6.70
C CYS A 133 3.24 -10.75 -7.31
N LYS A 134 2.86 -10.10 -8.41
CA LYS A 134 1.64 -10.41 -9.14
C LYS A 134 1.59 -11.85 -9.63
N ASN A 135 2.70 -12.36 -10.14
CA ASN A 135 2.79 -13.75 -10.57
C ASN A 135 2.58 -14.74 -9.38
N ILE A 136 3.11 -14.43 -8.20
CA ILE A 136 2.85 -15.24 -6.98
C ILE A 136 1.36 -15.20 -6.65
N ILE A 137 0.74 -14.01 -6.64
CA ILE A 137 -0.68 -13.82 -6.35
C ILE A 137 -1.54 -14.58 -7.36
N ASP A 138 -1.33 -14.38 -8.65
CA ASP A 138 -2.14 -14.98 -9.72
C ASP A 138 -1.99 -16.51 -9.75
N THR A 139 -0.78 -17.03 -9.53
CA THR A 139 -0.54 -18.49 -9.45
C THR A 139 -1.27 -19.09 -8.25
N THR A 140 -1.19 -18.43 -7.09
CA THR A 140 -1.90 -18.86 -5.87
C THR A 140 -3.42 -18.80 -6.07
N ALA A 141 -3.92 -17.74 -6.70
CA ALA A 141 -5.35 -17.61 -7.02
C ALA A 141 -5.83 -18.76 -7.91
N GLN A 142 -5.08 -19.09 -8.97
CA GLN A 142 -5.42 -20.21 -9.86
C GLN A 142 -5.50 -21.55 -9.12
N GLN A 143 -4.56 -21.80 -8.19
CA GLN A 143 -4.59 -22.99 -7.35
C GLN A 143 -5.85 -23.04 -6.48
N ILE A 144 -6.18 -21.93 -5.79
CA ILE A 144 -7.37 -21.83 -4.95
C ILE A 144 -8.65 -22.06 -5.77
N PHE A 145 -8.74 -21.45 -6.94
CA PHE A 145 -9.91 -21.59 -7.81
C PHE A 145 -10.06 -23.02 -8.33
N ALA A 146 -8.97 -23.71 -8.63
CA ALA A 146 -9.00 -25.14 -8.98
C ALA A 146 -9.43 -26.00 -7.80
N GLU A 147 -8.90 -25.75 -6.59
CA GLU A 147 -9.26 -26.48 -5.36
C GLU A 147 -10.75 -26.30 -4.99
N LYS A 148 -11.29 -25.09 -5.16
CA LYS A 148 -12.66 -24.74 -4.76
C LYS A 148 -13.70 -24.91 -5.88
N GLY A 149 -13.26 -25.11 -7.12
CA GLY A 149 -14.14 -25.24 -8.29
C GLY A 149 -14.91 -23.95 -8.65
N LYS A 150 -14.48 -22.81 -8.11
CA LYS A 150 -15.15 -21.50 -8.28
C LYS A 150 -14.11 -20.40 -8.42
N LYS A 151 -14.42 -19.41 -9.27
CA LYS A 151 -13.60 -18.21 -9.49
C LYS A 151 -14.34 -16.98 -9.00
N ILE A 152 -13.57 -15.99 -8.54
CA ILE A 152 -14.04 -14.63 -8.27
C ILE A 152 -13.11 -13.64 -8.98
N ASP A 153 -13.63 -12.47 -9.28
CA ASP A 153 -12.83 -11.36 -9.77
C ASP A 153 -12.07 -10.70 -8.63
N TYR A 154 -10.85 -10.29 -8.89
CA TYR A 154 -10.01 -9.52 -7.97
C TYR A 154 -9.07 -8.62 -8.77
N LEU A 155 -8.61 -7.54 -8.15
CA LEU A 155 -7.59 -6.66 -8.72
C LEU A 155 -6.26 -6.82 -7.98
N VAL A 156 -5.18 -6.71 -8.73
CA VAL A 156 -3.83 -6.55 -8.15
C VAL A 156 -3.31 -5.18 -8.53
N GLY A 157 -2.96 -4.41 -7.53
CA GLY A 157 -2.39 -3.09 -7.69
C GLY A 157 -1.16 -2.89 -6.83
N THR A 158 -0.69 -1.67 -6.77
CA THR A 158 0.52 -1.35 -6.01
C THR A 158 0.41 -0.01 -5.31
N MET A 159 1.13 0.11 -4.21
CA MET A 159 1.34 1.38 -3.55
C MET A 159 2.41 2.19 -4.29
N ILE A 160 2.08 3.45 -4.61
CA ILE A 160 3.04 4.44 -5.09
C ILE A 160 3.48 5.27 -3.89
N GLU A 161 4.58 4.86 -3.30
CA GLU A 161 5.10 5.44 -2.06
C GLU A 161 6.61 5.71 -2.08
N LEU A 162 7.25 5.39 -3.21
CA LEU A 162 8.63 5.73 -3.48
C LEU A 162 8.69 6.74 -4.64
N PRO A 163 9.56 7.76 -4.59
CA PRO A 163 9.75 8.69 -5.71
C PRO A 163 10.06 7.98 -7.02
N ARG A 164 10.85 6.87 -6.97
CA ARG A 164 11.15 6.06 -8.14
C ARG A 164 9.88 5.45 -8.76
N ALA A 165 8.95 4.96 -7.95
CA ALA A 165 7.68 4.41 -8.43
C ALA A 165 6.85 5.49 -9.14
N ALA A 166 6.74 6.68 -8.54
CA ALA A 166 6.04 7.80 -9.14
C ALA A 166 6.65 8.24 -10.50
N LEU A 167 7.98 8.20 -10.61
CA LEU A 167 8.70 8.49 -11.85
C LEU A 167 8.57 7.39 -12.92
N GLN A 168 8.28 6.16 -12.53
CA GLN A 168 8.10 4.99 -13.41
C GLN A 168 6.63 4.53 -13.51
N ALA A 169 5.70 5.41 -13.18
CA ALA A 169 4.28 5.08 -13.08
C ALA A 169 3.70 4.52 -14.40
N GLU A 170 4.16 5.01 -15.56
CA GLU A 170 3.76 4.50 -16.87
C GLU A 170 4.10 3.02 -17.04
N ASN A 171 5.30 2.61 -16.63
CA ASN A 171 5.74 1.22 -16.77
C ASN A 171 5.05 0.31 -15.76
N ILE A 172 4.84 0.81 -14.53
CA ILE A 172 4.16 0.04 -13.46
C ILE A 172 2.68 -0.16 -13.80
N ALA A 173 2.03 0.82 -14.42
CA ALA A 173 0.63 0.75 -14.83
C ALA A 173 0.34 -0.31 -15.91
N GLU A 174 1.36 -0.82 -16.61
CA GLU A 174 1.18 -1.96 -17.53
C GLU A 174 0.73 -3.24 -16.82
N SER A 175 1.06 -3.38 -15.54
CA SER A 175 0.76 -4.57 -14.72
C SER A 175 -0.22 -4.31 -13.60
N ALA A 176 -0.43 -3.05 -13.20
CA ALA A 176 -1.28 -2.68 -12.08
C ALA A 176 -2.73 -2.42 -12.52
N GLY A 177 -3.68 -2.95 -11.75
CA GLY A 177 -5.11 -2.61 -11.87
C GLY A 177 -5.48 -1.31 -11.15
N PHE A 178 -4.70 -0.93 -10.15
CA PHE A 178 -4.90 0.32 -9.39
C PHE A 178 -3.59 0.81 -8.77
N PHE A 179 -3.57 2.10 -8.41
CA PHE A 179 -2.53 2.71 -7.60
C PHE A 179 -3.13 3.25 -6.29
N GLY A 180 -2.54 2.85 -5.17
CA GLY A 180 -2.74 3.50 -3.88
C GLY A 180 -1.54 4.39 -3.56
N PHE A 181 -1.75 5.69 -3.35
CA PHE A 181 -0.67 6.59 -2.96
C PHE A 181 -0.40 6.47 -1.46
N GLY A 182 0.72 5.86 -1.07
CA GLY A 182 1.21 5.79 0.31
C GLY A 182 1.94 7.07 0.68
N THR A 183 1.19 8.12 0.96
CA THR A 183 1.76 9.47 1.09
C THR A 183 2.64 9.66 2.31
N ASN A 184 2.55 8.81 3.33
CA ASN A 184 3.47 8.85 4.46
C ASN A 184 4.90 8.52 4.02
N ASP A 185 5.11 7.35 3.41
CA ASP A 185 6.41 6.92 2.90
C ASP A 185 6.89 7.79 1.73
N LEU A 186 5.98 8.21 0.85
CA LEU A 186 6.34 9.09 -0.25
C LEU A 186 6.84 10.44 0.26
N THR A 187 6.26 10.99 1.33
CA THR A 187 6.73 12.22 1.97
C THR A 187 8.10 12.00 2.62
N GLN A 188 8.26 10.96 3.42
CA GLN A 188 9.54 10.63 4.05
C GLN A 188 10.68 10.49 3.04
N THR A 189 10.45 9.76 1.98
CA THR A 189 11.48 9.48 0.96
C THR A 189 11.75 10.68 0.04
N THR A 190 10.76 11.51 -0.22
CA THR A 190 10.93 12.72 -1.04
C THR A 190 11.67 13.80 -0.27
N LEU A 191 11.35 14.01 1.01
CA LEU A 191 11.99 15.03 1.84
C LEU A 191 13.29 14.54 2.50
N GLY A 192 13.55 13.22 2.51
CA GLY A 192 14.66 12.62 3.25
C GLY A 192 14.51 12.79 4.76
N MET A 193 13.29 12.74 5.30
CA MET A 193 12.96 12.95 6.70
C MET A 193 12.17 11.78 7.25
N SER A 194 12.53 11.30 8.44
CA SER A 194 11.74 10.33 9.18
C SER A 194 10.57 11.03 9.87
N ARG A 195 9.35 10.53 9.69
CA ARG A 195 8.16 11.08 10.35
C ARG A 195 8.27 11.05 11.87
N ASP A 196 8.89 10.00 12.39
CA ASP A 196 8.92 9.74 13.83
C ASP A 196 10.03 10.54 14.54
N ASP A 197 11.08 10.96 13.80
CA ASP A 197 12.28 11.60 14.39
C ASP A 197 12.38 13.11 14.13
N THR A 198 11.54 13.67 13.26
CA THR A 198 11.71 15.05 12.76
C THR A 198 10.85 16.11 13.45
N GLY A 199 10.08 15.77 14.48
CA GLY A 199 9.16 16.72 15.13
C GLY A 199 9.81 18.06 15.49
N ALA A 200 10.93 18.04 16.21
CA ALA A 200 11.63 19.26 16.61
C ALA A 200 12.20 20.05 15.42
N ILE A 201 12.64 19.35 14.35
CA ILE A 201 13.13 19.98 13.12
C ILE A 201 11.98 20.68 12.41
N LEU A 202 10.84 20.04 12.29
CA LEU A 202 9.66 20.59 11.62
C LEU A 202 9.10 21.79 12.36
N ASP A 203 9.09 21.80 13.69
CA ASP A 203 8.72 22.97 14.48
C ASP A 203 9.64 24.15 14.20
N CYS A 204 10.94 23.93 14.14
CA CYS A 204 11.92 24.96 13.79
C CYS A 204 11.70 25.46 12.35
N TYR A 205 11.44 24.56 11.40
CA TYR A 205 11.22 24.90 10.00
C TYR A 205 9.96 25.75 9.81
N ARG A 206 8.88 25.42 10.54
CA ARG A 206 7.65 26.22 10.55
C ARG A 206 7.87 27.60 11.16
N ALA A 207 8.60 27.66 12.27
CA ALA A 207 8.93 28.94 12.91
C ALA A 207 9.78 29.85 12.01
N LYS A 208 10.60 29.25 11.12
CA LYS A 208 11.41 29.99 10.13
C LYS A 208 10.69 30.25 8.80
N GLY A 209 9.45 29.78 8.64
CA GLY A 209 8.67 29.93 7.40
C GLY A 209 9.18 29.08 6.23
N ILE A 210 9.97 28.02 6.49
CA ILE A 210 10.42 27.06 5.46
C ILE A 210 9.25 26.20 4.99
N TYR A 211 8.44 25.71 5.92
CA TYR A 211 7.16 25.09 5.64
C TYR A 211 6.02 25.91 6.24
N VAL A 212 4.93 26.06 5.47
CA VAL A 212 3.70 26.72 5.94
C VAL A 212 2.93 25.79 6.90
N ALA A 213 2.93 24.49 6.61
CA ALA A 213 2.29 23.45 7.41
C ALA A 213 3.25 22.27 7.59
N ASP A 214 2.91 21.38 8.49
CA ASP A 214 3.61 20.11 8.66
C ASP A 214 3.38 19.26 7.39
N PRO A 215 4.43 18.88 6.64
CA PRO A 215 4.30 18.10 5.40
C PRO A 215 3.79 16.67 5.62
N PHE A 216 3.76 16.18 6.85
CA PHE A 216 3.15 14.89 7.21
C PHE A 216 1.66 15.00 7.57
N ALA A 217 1.17 16.21 7.83
CA ALA A 217 -0.25 16.47 8.09
C ALA A 217 -0.97 16.97 6.84
N THR A 218 -0.38 17.94 6.13
CA THR A 218 -0.88 18.50 4.87
C THR A 218 0.14 18.26 3.78
N ILE A 219 -0.27 17.73 2.63
CA ILE A 219 0.66 17.35 1.56
C ILE A 219 1.50 18.51 1.06
N ASP A 220 2.80 18.29 0.93
CA ASP A 220 3.71 19.17 0.20
C ASP A 220 3.41 19.14 -1.30
N VAL A 221 2.63 20.09 -1.77
CA VAL A 221 2.17 20.14 -3.16
C VAL A 221 3.33 20.36 -4.14
N GLU A 222 4.36 21.08 -3.72
CA GLU A 222 5.48 21.47 -4.61
C GLU A 222 6.50 20.36 -4.84
N GLY A 223 6.67 19.44 -3.89
CA GLY A 223 7.53 18.26 -3.99
C GLY A 223 6.72 17.01 -4.21
N VAL A 224 6.18 16.47 -3.12
CA VAL A 224 5.40 15.22 -3.09
C VAL A 224 4.20 15.28 -4.03
N GLY A 225 3.48 16.40 -4.04
CA GLY A 225 2.31 16.59 -4.89
C GLY A 225 2.63 16.52 -6.38
N LYS A 226 3.80 17.02 -6.80
CA LYS A 226 4.24 16.88 -8.21
C LYS A 226 4.47 15.42 -8.60
N LEU A 227 4.99 14.58 -7.69
CA LEU A 227 5.16 13.15 -7.92
C LEU A 227 3.81 12.46 -8.03
N VAL A 228 2.87 12.76 -7.14
CA VAL A 228 1.50 12.23 -7.19
C VAL A 228 0.83 12.59 -8.51
N LYS A 229 0.82 13.88 -8.87
CA LYS A 229 0.22 14.37 -10.12
C LYS A 229 0.83 13.69 -11.34
N ARG A 230 2.16 13.58 -11.40
CA ARG A 230 2.86 12.87 -12.47
C ARG A 230 2.42 11.42 -12.58
N ALA A 231 2.39 10.71 -11.45
CA ALA A 231 2.01 9.30 -11.44
C ALA A 231 0.56 9.08 -11.88
N CYS A 232 -0.38 9.94 -11.47
CA CYS A 232 -1.76 9.91 -11.93
C CYS A 232 -1.86 10.04 -13.45
N VAL A 233 -1.22 11.07 -14.01
CA VAL A 233 -1.25 11.35 -15.44
C VAL A 233 -0.59 10.21 -16.24
N ARG A 234 0.63 9.83 -15.87
CA ARG A 234 1.39 8.81 -16.59
C ARG A 234 0.77 7.43 -16.46
N GLY A 235 0.25 7.09 -15.27
CA GLY A 235 -0.44 5.82 -15.05
C GLY A 235 -1.67 5.68 -15.95
N ARG A 236 -2.53 6.70 -16.00
CA ARG A 236 -3.73 6.68 -16.85
C ARG A 236 -3.47 6.85 -18.34
N MET A 237 -2.33 7.37 -18.74
CA MET A 237 -1.92 7.33 -20.16
C MET A 237 -1.63 5.91 -20.61
N THR A 238 -1.12 5.04 -19.74
CA THR A 238 -0.85 3.62 -20.03
C THR A 238 -2.09 2.76 -19.81
N ASN A 239 -2.77 2.92 -18.68
CA ASN A 239 -4.00 2.21 -18.34
C ASN A 239 -5.12 3.25 -18.07
N PRO A 240 -5.99 3.53 -19.04
CA PRO A 240 -7.07 4.52 -18.87
C PRO A 240 -8.06 4.19 -17.75
N ASP A 241 -8.22 2.92 -17.42
CA ASP A 241 -9.14 2.42 -16.40
C ASP A 241 -8.46 2.26 -15.03
N LEU A 242 -7.22 2.76 -14.89
CA LEU A 242 -6.47 2.67 -13.66
C LEU A 242 -7.18 3.39 -12.52
N HIS A 243 -7.58 2.65 -11.48
CA HIS A 243 -8.13 3.22 -10.24
C HIS A 243 -7.01 3.91 -9.46
N LEU A 244 -7.30 5.11 -8.94
CA LEU A 244 -6.35 5.93 -8.20
C LEU A 244 -6.92 6.28 -6.84
N GLY A 245 -6.24 5.84 -5.79
CA GLY A 245 -6.62 6.15 -4.42
C GLY A 245 -5.45 6.67 -3.60
N VAL A 246 -5.73 7.23 -2.44
CA VAL A 246 -4.72 7.62 -1.48
C VAL A 246 -5.00 6.98 -0.13
N CYS A 247 -3.95 6.50 0.51
CA CYS A 247 -3.91 6.15 1.91
C CYS A 247 -2.76 6.91 2.59
N GLY A 248 -2.80 7.01 3.88
CA GLY A 248 -1.91 7.83 4.68
C GLY A 248 -2.66 8.98 5.33
N GLU A 249 -1.98 9.74 6.16
CA GLU A 249 -2.60 10.79 6.99
C GLU A 249 -3.26 11.90 6.15
N HIS A 250 -2.69 12.18 4.99
CA HIS A 250 -3.19 13.20 4.06
C HIS A 250 -4.60 12.91 3.51
N GLY A 251 -5.01 11.63 3.49
CA GLY A 251 -6.36 11.24 3.07
C GLY A 251 -7.49 11.77 3.97
N GLY A 252 -7.16 12.24 5.17
CA GLY A 252 -8.08 12.88 6.11
C GLY A 252 -7.95 14.39 6.21
N ASP A 253 -7.00 15.02 5.50
CA ASP A 253 -6.76 16.45 5.54
C ASP A 253 -7.51 17.16 4.41
N PRO A 254 -8.34 18.20 4.72
CA PRO A 254 -9.17 18.89 3.72
C PRO A 254 -8.40 19.51 2.57
N ALA A 255 -7.25 20.15 2.83
CA ALA A 255 -6.43 20.79 1.79
C ALA A 255 -5.80 19.74 0.87
N SER A 256 -5.32 18.64 1.44
CA SER A 256 -4.78 17.51 0.68
C SER A 256 -5.86 16.82 -0.18
N ILE A 257 -7.09 16.66 0.34
CA ILE A 257 -8.22 16.09 -0.39
C ILE A 257 -8.58 16.96 -1.60
N GLU A 258 -8.60 18.29 -1.46
CA GLU A 258 -8.82 19.22 -2.58
C GLU A 258 -7.75 19.04 -3.66
N PHE A 259 -6.49 18.92 -3.26
CA PHE A 259 -5.38 18.64 -4.17
C PHE A 259 -5.54 17.28 -4.87
N PHE A 260 -5.84 16.20 -4.15
CA PHE A 260 -6.03 14.86 -4.73
C PHE A 260 -7.20 14.82 -5.73
N ASN A 261 -8.30 15.50 -5.41
CA ASN A 261 -9.41 15.66 -6.35
C ASN A 261 -8.97 16.35 -7.65
N SER A 262 -8.12 17.39 -7.56
CA SER A 262 -7.57 18.08 -8.73
C SER A 262 -6.65 17.20 -9.58
N CYS A 263 -5.94 16.24 -8.95
CA CYS A 263 -5.12 15.25 -9.64
C CYS A 263 -5.95 14.16 -10.34
N GLY A 264 -7.23 14.02 -9.99
CA GLY A 264 -8.13 13.03 -10.58
C GLY A 264 -8.14 11.70 -9.84
N LEU A 265 -7.83 11.67 -8.54
CA LEU A 265 -8.03 10.48 -7.72
C LEU A 265 -9.51 10.13 -7.61
N ASP A 266 -9.80 8.84 -7.54
CA ASP A 266 -11.16 8.31 -7.46
C ASP A 266 -11.64 8.23 -6.01
N TYR A 267 -10.74 7.95 -5.05
CA TYR A 267 -11.09 7.85 -3.64
C TYR A 267 -9.95 8.27 -2.71
N VAL A 268 -10.32 8.56 -1.48
CA VAL A 268 -9.39 8.71 -0.35
C VAL A 268 -9.77 7.74 0.75
N SER A 269 -8.79 7.18 1.45
CA SER A 269 -8.99 6.48 2.71
C SER A 269 -8.39 7.29 3.86
N CYS A 270 -9.03 7.23 5.01
CA CYS A 270 -8.60 7.92 6.22
C CYS A 270 -9.03 7.13 7.47
N SER A 271 -8.52 7.54 8.63
CA SER A 271 -8.97 6.94 9.89
C SER A 271 -10.49 7.14 10.09
N PRO A 272 -11.19 6.21 10.77
CA PRO A 272 -12.64 6.27 10.94
C PRO A 272 -13.15 7.60 11.48
N PHE A 273 -12.42 8.21 12.42
CA PHE A 273 -12.79 9.49 13.03
C PHE A 273 -12.71 10.68 12.05
N ARG A 274 -11.95 10.57 10.97
CA ARG A 274 -11.82 11.60 9.94
C ARG A 274 -12.80 11.46 8.79
N VAL A 275 -13.54 10.36 8.68
CA VAL A 275 -14.48 10.11 7.59
C VAL A 275 -15.50 11.24 7.39
N PRO A 276 -16.16 11.80 8.44
CA PRO A 276 -17.10 12.90 8.24
C PRO A 276 -16.45 14.14 7.63
N VAL A 277 -15.24 14.49 8.09
CA VAL A 277 -14.46 15.63 7.58
C VAL A 277 -14.02 15.37 6.13
N ALA A 278 -13.51 14.18 5.85
CA ALA A 278 -13.08 13.80 4.51
C ALA A 278 -14.22 13.82 3.49
N ARG A 279 -15.40 13.33 3.86
CA ARG A 279 -16.60 13.40 3.00
C ARG A 279 -17.02 14.83 2.69
N LEU A 280 -17.01 15.70 3.68
CA LEU A 280 -17.32 17.12 3.49
C LEU A 280 -16.29 17.79 2.59
N ALA A 281 -15.00 17.57 2.84
CA ALA A 281 -13.91 18.13 2.05
C ALA A 281 -13.97 17.65 0.58
N ALA A 282 -14.23 16.35 0.35
CA ALA A 282 -14.39 15.80 -0.99
C ALA A 282 -15.59 16.43 -1.73
N ALA A 283 -16.72 16.62 -1.04
CA ALA A 283 -17.88 17.28 -1.62
C ALA A 283 -17.59 18.76 -1.99
N GLN A 284 -16.91 19.48 -1.10
CA GLN A 284 -16.49 20.88 -1.37
C GLN A 284 -15.53 20.97 -2.55
N ALA A 285 -14.54 20.04 -2.62
CA ALA A 285 -13.59 19.97 -3.73
C ALA A 285 -14.31 19.71 -5.06
N ALA A 286 -15.26 18.76 -5.07
CA ALA A 286 -16.05 18.45 -6.26
C ALA A 286 -16.89 19.64 -6.74
N VAL A 287 -17.50 20.41 -5.82
CA VAL A 287 -18.27 21.63 -6.15
C VAL A 287 -17.36 22.73 -6.72
N LYS A 288 -16.20 22.97 -6.10
CA LYS A 288 -15.22 23.96 -6.58
C LYS A 288 -14.69 23.62 -7.98
N GLN A 289 -14.51 22.33 -8.27
CA GLN A 289 -13.95 21.86 -9.54
C GLN A 289 -15.00 21.73 -10.66
N LYS A 290 -16.27 21.96 -10.37
CA LYS A 290 -17.34 21.84 -11.36
C LYS A 290 -17.07 22.76 -12.57
N GLY A 291 -16.92 22.13 -13.75
CA GLY A 291 -16.60 22.85 -15.00
C GLY A 291 -15.09 23.06 -15.26
N GLN A 292 -14.22 22.56 -14.39
CA GLN A 292 -12.77 22.60 -14.62
C GLN A 292 -12.22 21.21 -14.95
N PRO A 293 -11.26 21.06 -15.90
CA PRO A 293 -10.66 19.78 -16.21
C PRO A 293 -9.77 19.29 -15.05
N LYS A 294 -9.80 18.00 -14.77
CA LYS A 294 -8.83 17.37 -13.87
C LYS A 294 -7.46 17.26 -14.55
N ALA A 295 -6.40 17.12 -13.78
CA ALA A 295 -5.04 17.03 -14.33
C ALA A 295 -4.88 15.88 -15.34
N VAL A 296 -5.54 14.75 -15.09
CA VAL A 296 -5.55 13.59 -15.98
C VAL A 296 -6.29 13.83 -17.29
N ASP A 297 -7.31 14.68 -17.31
CA ASP A 297 -8.08 15.03 -18.51
C ASP A 297 -7.33 16.06 -19.35
N ALA A 298 -6.77 17.09 -18.72
CA ALA A 298 -5.95 18.11 -19.39
C ALA A 298 -4.72 17.51 -20.10
N ALA A 299 -4.15 16.42 -19.55
CA ALA A 299 -3.03 15.74 -20.20
C ALA A 299 -3.44 14.96 -21.45
N LYS A 300 -4.67 14.49 -21.56
CA LYS A 300 -5.20 13.83 -22.77
C LYS A 300 -5.37 14.82 -23.91
N GLU A 301 -5.80 16.04 -23.60
CA GLU A 301 -6.00 17.11 -24.59
C GLU A 301 -4.68 17.75 -25.04
N GLY A 302 -3.69 17.86 -24.14
CA GLY A 302 -2.37 18.45 -24.44
C GLY A 302 -1.38 17.52 -25.17
N CYS A 303 -1.69 16.25 -25.37
CA CYS A 303 -0.79 15.26 -25.95
C CYS A 303 -0.81 15.23 -27.50
N CYS A 304 -0.98 16.38 -28.15
CA CYS A 304 -0.73 16.54 -29.61
C CYS A 304 0.77 16.60 -29.96
N CYS A 305 1.68 16.58 -29.00
CA CYS A 305 3.13 16.48 -29.21
C CYS A 305 3.63 15.04 -28.93
N LYS A 306 3.22 14.08 -29.76
CA LYS A 306 3.95 12.84 -29.92
C LYS A 306 5.22 13.13 -30.71
N LYS A 307 6.25 13.65 -30.08
CA LYS A 307 7.69 13.55 -30.46
C LYS A 307 8.49 14.52 -29.60
N ALA A 308 9.46 13.99 -28.91
CA ALA A 308 10.43 14.67 -28.05
C ALA A 308 10.02 14.77 -26.56
N CYS A 309 10.32 13.72 -25.81
CA CYS A 309 11.20 13.71 -24.64
C CYS A 309 11.65 12.26 -24.40
#